data_a52c0b86b78bc6d2b8ae4576acf3a4bc
#
_entry.id   a52c0b86b78bc6d2b8ae4576acf3a4bc
#
_cell.length_a   1.000
_cell.length_b   1.000
_cell.length_c   1.000
_cell.angle_alpha   90.00
_cell.angle_beta   90.00
_cell.angle_gamma   90.00
#
_symmetry.space_group_name_H-M   'P 1'
#
loop_
_entity.id
_entity.type
_entity.pdbx_description
1 polymer ?
#
loop_
_entity_poly.entity_id
_entity_poly.type
_entity_poly.pdbx_seq_one_letter_code
_entity_poly.pdbx_strand_id
1 'polypeptide(L)'
;GKPIAYLTGVKHFWKSEFEIKEHVLIPRPDTEILIQETLKILKFKNQIQILDIGVGSGCILLSILKEKADFYGTGIDISSKSIELSRLNATNLGVINRVKLIKTNVDNFYLGKYDLIISNPPYIKKNEIKYLERDVKCFEPRQALDGGLDGTHNIRKIVAKTSNLLKKNGKLVLEIAYSQKNKVIEILKIKGFYINKIIKDYAHNDRCIISTKI
;
A
#
# COMPACT_ATOMS: atom_id res chain seq x y z
N GLY A 1 21.35 16.59 -3.40
CA GLY A 1 19.93 16.43 -3.35
C GLY A 1 19.42 14.99 -3.37
N LYS A 2 20.30 13.97 -3.11
CA LYS A 2 19.82 12.58 -2.95
C LYS A 2 19.17 12.42 -1.58
N PRO A 3 17.99 11.78 -1.48
CA PRO A 3 17.30 11.53 -0.20
C PRO A 3 18.22 10.82 0.82
N ILE A 4 18.15 11.26 2.08
CA ILE A 4 18.99 10.68 3.16
C ILE A 4 18.75 9.17 3.28
N ALA A 5 17.51 8.69 3.16
CA ALA A 5 17.20 7.27 3.21
C ALA A 5 17.91 6.42 2.14
N TYR A 6 18.19 7.00 0.97
CA TYR A 6 18.99 6.32 -0.06
C TYR A 6 20.50 6.41 0.17
N LEU A 7 20.96 7.34 1.00
CA LEU A 7 22.37 7.44 1.40
C LEU A 7 22.69 6.49 2.55
N THR A 8 21.80 6.45 3.54
CA THR A 8 21.97 5.58 4.72
C THR A 8 21.54 4.13 4.46
N GLY A 9 20.72 3.91 3.44
CA GLY A 9 20.16 2.60 3.12
C GLY A 9 19.00 2.17 4.01
N VAL A 10 18.56 3.02 4.96
CA VAL A 10 17.54 2.67 5.95
C VAL A 10 16.51 3.77 6.15
N LYS A 11 15.31 3.38 6.59
CA LYS A 11 14.22 4.27 6.99
C LYS A 11 13.46 3.71 8.18
N HIS A 12 13.33 4.49 9.23
CA HIS A 12 12.38 4.19 10.30
C HIS A 12 10.96 4.39 9.82
N PHE A 13 10.11 3.39 10.03
CA PHE A 13 8.70 3.42 9.67
C PHE A 13 7.92 2.57 10.66
N TRP A 14 6.82 3.12 11.20
CA TRP A 14 6.10 2.50 12.30
C TRP A 14 7.05 2.23 13.48
N LYS A 15 7.14 1.02 13.97
CA LYS A 15 7.99 0.59 15.10
C LYS A 15 9.24 -0.18 14.66
N SER A 16 9.67 -0.01 13.42
CA SER A 16 10.75 -0.82 12.83
C SER A 16 11.63 -0.01 11.92
N GLU A 17 12.82 -0.53 11.69
CA GLU A 17 13.72 -0.05 10.66
C GLU A 17 13.59 -0.93 9.41
N PHE A 18 13.53 -0.29 8.26
CA PHE A 18 13.43 -0.94 6.95
C PHE A 18 14.64 -0.61 6.10
N GLU A 19 15.22 -1.63 5.48
CA GLU A 19 16.18 -1.45 4.41
C GLU A 19 15.49 -0.73 3.24
N ILE A 20 16.17 0.30 2.70
CA ILE A 20 15.69 1.10 1.57
C ILE A 20 16.76 1.11 0.49
N LYS A 21 16.34 0.87 -0.75
CA LYS A 21 17.23 0.93 -1.91
C LYS A 21 16.65 1.86 -2.97
N GLU A 22 17.53 2.43 -3.77
CA GLU A 22 17.11 3.12 -4.99
C GLU A 22 16.17 2.21 -5.79
N HIS A 23 15.22 2.78 -6.50
CA HIS A 23 14.16 2.08 -7.24
C HIS A 23 12.96 1.56 -6.41
N VAL A 24 12.91 1.82 -5.11
CA VAL A 24 11.73 1.56 -4.29
C VAL A 24 11.32 2.85 -3.59
N LEU A 25 10.01 3.12 -3.54
CA LEU A 25 9.47 4.32 -2.89
C LEU A 25 9.90 4.36 -1.42
N ILE A 26 10.39 5.52 -0.97
CA ILE A 26 10.70 5.73 0.44
C ILE A 26 9.39 5.81 1.24
N PRO A 27 9.21 5.00 2.31
CA PRO A 27 8.02 5.06 3.16
C PRO A 27 7.76 6.46 3.72
N ARG A 28 6.52 6.92 3.62
CA ARG A 28 6.09 8.24 4.12
C ARG A 28 5.41 8.11 5.48
N PRO A 29 5.62 9.06 6.41
CA PRO A 29 4.96 9.03 7.71
C PRO A 29 3.43 8.95 7.62
N ASP A 30 2.83 9.66 6.66
CA ASP A 30 1.38 9.67 6.45
C ASP A 30 0.82 8.27 6.12
N THR A 31 1.63 7.39 5.53
CA THR A 31 1.26 6.01 5.21
C THR A 31 1.07 5.15 6.47
N GLU A 32 1.64 5.54 7.63
CA GLU A 32 1.47 4.82 8.89
C GLU A 32 0.00 4.76 9.33
N ILE A 33 -0.82 5.68 8.85
CA ILE A 33 -2.26 5.71 9.12
C ILE A 33 -2.97 4.46 8.59
N LEU A 34 -2.48 3.85 7.51
CA LEU A 34 -3.02 2.61 6.96
C LEU A 34 -2.81 1.46 7.95
N ILE A 35 -1.63 1.40 8.59
CA ILE A 35 -1.32 0.39 9.61
C ILE A 35 -2.19 0.60 10.82
N GLN A 36 -2.23 1.83 11.35
CA GLN A 36 -3.01 2.17 12.54
C GLN A 36 -4.49 1.78 12.38
N GLU A 37 -5.11 2.15 11.28
CA GLU A 37 -6.51 1.86 11.04
C GLU A 37 -6.74 0.37 10.74
N THR A 38 -5.82 -0.30 10.04
CA THR A 38 -5.87 -1.76 9.85
C THR A 38 -5.85 -2.50 11.18
N LEU A 39 -4.93 -2.16 12.08
CA LEU A 39 -4.84 -2.79 13.40
C LEU A 39 -6.09 -2.54 14.25
N LYS A 40 -6.73 -1.35 14.15
CA LYS A 40 -8.00 -1.05 14.82
C LYS A 40 -9.14 -1.94 14.32
N ILE A 41 -9.33 -2.04 12.99
CA ILE A 41 -10.43 -2.82 12.41
C ILE A 41 -10.24 -4.33 12.57
N LEU A 42 -9.01 -4.81 12.76
CA LEU A 42 -8.67 -6.21 12.95
C LEU A 42 -8.34 -6.56 14.41
N LYS A 43 -8.61 -5.67 15.37
CA LYS A 43 -8.20 -5.82 16.79
C LYS A 43 -8.57 -7.17 17.40
N PHE A 44 -9.79 -7.65 17.10
CA PHE A 44 -10.35 -8.89 17.67
C PHE A 44 -10.45 -10.02 16.62
N LYS A 45 -9.70 -9.94 15.54
CA LYS A 45 -9.65 -10.95 14.48
C LYS A 45 -8.39 -11.80 14.61
N ASN A 46 -8.49 -13.06 14.23
CA ASN A 46 -7.40 -14.03 14.24
C ASN A 46 -7.25 -14.66 12.86
N GLN A 47 -6.06 -15.16 12.54
CA GLN A 47 -5.74 -15.91 11.33
C GLN A 47 -6.11 -15.18 10.02
N ILE A 48 -5.89 -13.88 9.98
CA ILE A 48 -6.27 -13.01 8.86
C ILE A 48 -5.30 -13.19 7.68
N GLN A 49 -5.87 -13.29 6.47
CA GLN A 49 -5.14 -13.27 5.20
C GLN A 49 -5.17 -11.85 4.63
N ILE A 50 -3.99 -11.23 4.49
CA ILE A 50 -3.84 -9.86 3.99
C ILE A 50 -3.18 -9.89 2.63
N LEU A 51 -3.66 -9.10 1.67
CA LEU A 51 -2.97 -8.79 0.42
C LEU A 51 -2.53 -7.33 0.41
N ASP A 52 -1.25 -7.10 0.15
CA ASP A 52 -0.69 -5.76 -0.12
C ASP A 52 -0.39 -5.63 -1.62
N ILE A 53 -1.06 -4.69 -2.27
CA ILE A 53 -0.91 -4.44 -3.72
C ILE A 53 0.01 -3.24 -3.92
N GLY A 54 1.17 -3.48 -4.55
CA GLY A 54 2.26 -2.51 -4.63
C GLY A 54 3.08 -2.52 -3.34
N VAL A 55 3.57 -3.70 -2.93
CA VAL A 55 4.20 -3.91 -1.61
C VAL A 55 5.45 -3.06 -1.38
N GLY A 56 6.16 -2.64 -2.43
CA GLY A 56 7.32 -1.77 -2.33
C GLY A 56 8.44 -2.35 -1.44
N SER A 57 8.80 -1.64 -0.38
CA SER A 57 9.76 -2.12 0.64
C SER A 57 9.17 -3.15 1.60
N GLY A 58 7.86 -3.38 1.53
CA GLY A 58 7.13 -4.22 2.49
C GLY A 58 6.66 -3.47 3.74
N CYS A 59 6.92 -2.19 3.86
CA CYS A 59 6.76 -1.43 5.10
C CYS A 59 5.34 -1.53 5.71
N ILE A 60 4.28 -1.54 4.90
CA ILE A 60 2.90 -1.65 5.40
C ILE A 60 2.63 -3.08 5.85
N LEU A 61 2.76 -4.04 4.95
CA LEU A 61 2.41 -5.44 5.22
C LEU A 61 3.24 -6.03 6.36
N LEU A 62 4.56 -5.86 6.31
CA LEU A 62 5.46 -6.47 7.29
C LEU A 62 5.30 -5.85 8.69
N SER A 63 4.99 -4.56 8.80
CA SER A 63 4.65 -3.92 10.07
C SER A 63 3.39 -4.54 10.68
N ILE A 64 2.34 -4.79 9.88
CA ILE A 64 1.12 -5.44 10.36
C ILE A 64 1.41 -6.87 10.82
N LEU A 65 2.19 -7.64 10.06
CA LEU A 65 2.56 -9.01 10.41
C LEU A 65 3.43 -9.06 11.67
N LYS A 66 4.24 -8.05 11.94
CA LYS A 66 5.03 -7.96 13.17
C LYS A 66 4.17 -7.69 14.40
N GLU A 67 3.12 -6.86 14.27
CA GLU A 67 2.17 -6.56 15.34
C GLU A 67 1.18 -7.72 15.61
N LYS A 68 0.95 -8.59 14.63
CA LYS A 68 -0.05 -9.67 14.69
C LYS A 68 0.60 -11.01 14.29
N ALA A 69 0.94 -11.81 15.30
CA ALA A 69 1.71 -13.04 15.12
C ALA A 69 0.97 -14.15 14.36
N ASP A 70 -0.35 -14.13 14.36
CA ASP A 70 -1.22 -15.12 13.71
C ASP A 70 -1.75 -14.68 12.34
N PHE A 71 -1.32 -13.52 11.83
CA PHE A 71 -1.70 -13.04 10.49
C PHE A 71 -0.71 -13.52 9.44
N TYR A 72 -1.22 -13.73 8.23
CA TYR A 72 -0.47 -14.12 7.04
C TYR A 72 -0.65 -13.08 5.94
N GLY A 73 0.40 -12.82 5.20
CA GLY A 73 0.41 -11.82 4.16
C GLY A 73 0.80 -12.35 2.79
N THR A 74 0.25 -11.72 1.76
CA THR A 74 0.75 -11.80 0.39
C THR A 74 1.07 -10.39 -0.06
N GLY A 75 2.28 -10.15 -0.52
CA GLY A 75 2.69 -8.89 -1.14
C GLY A 75 2.92 -9.08 -2.63
N ILE A 76 2.33 -8.22 -3.45
CA ILE A 76 2.57 -8.23 -4.89
C ILE A 76 3.16 -6.90 -5.36
N ASP A 77 4.08 -6.96 -6.31
CA ASP A 77 4.67 -5.80 -6.97
C ASP A 77 5.09 -6.16 -8.41
N ILE A 78 5.07 -5.18 -9.30
CA ILE A 78 5.56 -5.35 -10.68
C ILE A 78 7.09 -5.33 -10.75
N SER A 79 7.75 -4.75 -9.75
CA SER A 79 9.20 -4.59 -9.65
C SER A 79 9.83 -5.79 -8.94
N SER A 80 10.75 -6.49 -9.60
CA SER A 80 11.57 -7.53 -8.95
C SER A 80 12.39 -6.96 -7.80
N LYS A 81 12.89 -5.72 -7.95
CA LYS A 81 13.69 -5.03 -6.91
C LYS A 81 12.86 -4.75 -5.64
N SER A 82 11.58 -4.41 -5.79
CA SER A 82 10.66 -4.27 -4.66
C SER A 82 10.45 -5.61 -3.94
N ILE A 83 10.26 -6.70 -4.69
CA ILE A 83 10.08 -8.04 -4.13
C ILE A 83 11.33 -8.52 -3.40
N GLU A 84 12.52 -8.29 -3.96
CA GLU A 84 13.80 -8.63 -3.34
C GLU A 84 14.01 -7.83 -2.03
N LEU A 85 13.73 -6.53 -2.06
CA LEU A 85 13.85 -5.67 -0.89
C LEU A 85 12.84 -6.04 0.20
N SER A 86 11.57 -6.29 -0.18
CA SER A 86 10.56 -6.78 0.77
C SER A 86 10.95 -8.11 1.41
N ARG A 87 11.57 -9.01 0.66
CA ARG A 87 12.06 -10.29 1.18
C ARG A 87 13.18 -10.10 2.21
N LEU A 88 14.14 -9.22 1.92
CA LEU A 88 15.19 -8.85 2.85
C LEU A 88 14.59 -8.27 4.15
N ASN A 89 13.68 -7.32 4.03
CA ASN A 89 13.00 -6.72 5.18
C ASN A 89 12.16 -7.74 5.96
N ALA A 90 11.48 -8.67 5.29
CA ALA A 90 10.72 -9.74 5.94
C ALA A 90 11.63 -10.69 6.74
N THR A 91 12.83 -10.96 6.25
CA THR A 91 13.85 -11.75 6.97
C THR A 91 14.36 -10.99 8.19
N ASN A 92 14.76 -9.73 8.02
CA ASN A 92 15.28 -8.89 9.10
C ASN A 92 14.25 -8.69 10.22
N LEU A 93 12.96 -8.63 9.87
CA LEU A 93 11.86 -8.46 10.84
C LEU A 93 11.35 -9.79 11.42
N GLY A 94 11.88 -10.94 10.99
CA GLY A 94 11.48 -12.27 11.50
C GLY A 94 10.08 -12.72 11.06
N VAL A 95 9.53 -12.17 9.96
CA VAL A 95 8.17 -12.49 9.49
C VAL A 95 8.14 -13.25 8.15
N ILE A 96 9.30 -13.64 7.63
CA ILE A 96 9.45 -14.27 6.30
C ILE A 96 8.59 -15.53 6.15
N ASN A 97 8.44 -16.33 7.19
CA ASN A 97 7.65 -17.58 7.15
C ASN A 97 6.12 -17.34 7.06
N ARG A 98 5.66 -16.09 7.23
CA ARG A 98 4.24 -15.72 7.21
C ARG A 98 3.89 -14.81 6.03
N VAL A 99 4.83 -14.58 5.12
CA VAL A 99 4.62 -13.72 3.95
C VAL A 99 4.98 -14.41 2.64
N LYS A 100 4.09 -14.28 1.64
CA LYS A 100 4.35 -14.65 0.25
C LYS A 100 4.60 -13.38 -0.56
N LEU A 101 5.72 -13.31 -1.27
CA LEU A 101 6.11 -12.15 -2.07
C LEU A 101 6.20 -12.56 -3.53
N ILE A 102 5.36 -11.95 -4.38
CA ILE A 102 5.15 -12.37 -5.76
C ILE A 102 5.33 -11.19 -6.71
N LYS A 103 6.26 -11.33 -7.68
CA LYS A 103 6.39 -10.39 -8.78
C LYS A 103 5.26 -10.60 -9.78
N THR A 104 4.31 -9.67 -9.82
CA THR A 104 3.19 -9.71 -10.78
C THR A 104 2.53 -8.35 -10.93
N ASN A 105 1.86 -8.15 -12.05
CA ASN A 105 0.93 -7.04 -12.21
C ASN A 105 -0.41 -7.39 -11.53
N VAL A 106 -1.06 -6.42 -10.92
CA VAL A 106 -2.38 -6.60 -10.29
C VAL A 106 -3.42 -7.17 -11.25
N ASP A 107 -3.38 -6.79 -12.53
CA ASP A 107 -4.30 -7.27 -13.55
C ASP A 107 -4.19 -8.80 -13.78
N ASN A 108 -2.99 -9.36 -13.56
CA ASN A 108 -2.68 -10.78 -13.77
C ASN A 108 -2.69 -11.61 -12.47
N PHE A 109 -3.08 -11.02 -11.35
CA PHE A 109 -3.11 -11.70 -10.07
C PHE A 109 -4.49 -12.27 -9.76
N TYR A 110 -4.59 -13.59 -9.55
CA TYR A 110 -5.86 -14.30 -9.33
C TYR A 110 -5.82 -15.25 -8.12
N LEU A 111 -4.70 -15.28 -7.39
CA LEU A 111 -4.49 -16.25 -6.32
C LEU A 111 -5.15 -15.80 -5.01
N GLY A 112 -5.83 -16.73 -4.35
CA GLY A 112 -6.33 -16.59 -3.00
C GLY A 112 -7.61 -15.77 -2.85
N LYS A 113 -8.07 -15.71 -1.59
CA LYS A 113 -9.15 -14.86 -1.09
C LYS A 113 -8.68 -14.24 0.22
N TYR A 114 -8.89 -12.95 0.37
CA TYR A 114 -8.33 -12.16 1.46
C TYR A 114 -9.39 -11.56 2.35
N ASP A 115 -9.11 -11.49 3.63
CA ASP A 115 -9.95 -10.81 4.61
C ASP A 115 -9.79 -9.30 4.52
N LEU A 116 -8.56 -8.87 4.16
CA LEU A 116 -8.20 -7.48 3.97
C LEU A 116 -7.27 -7.34 2.77
N ILE A 117 -7.52 -6.32 1.97
CA ILE A 117 -6.58 -5.85 0.94
C ILE A 117 -6.17 -4.43 1.31
N ILE A 118 -4.88 -4.14 1.21
CA ILE A 118 -4.30 -2.83 1.50
C ILE A 118 -3.48 -2.38 0.30
N SER A 119 -3.45 -1.09 0.03
CA SER A 119 -2.59 -0.53 -1.01
C SER A 119 -2.31 0.94 -0.79
N ASN A 120 -1.07 1.33 -1.05
CA ASN A 120 -0.66 2.71 -1.32
C ASN A 120 -0.27 2.82 -2.80
N PRO A 121 -1.21 3.06 -3.71
CA PRO A 121 -0.95 3.05 -5.14
C PRO A 121 -0.31 4.36 -5.61
N PRO A 122 0.38 4.38 -6.75
CA PRO A 122 0.76 5.61 -7.42
C PRO A 122 -0.50 6.43 -7.74
N TYR A 123 -0.55 7.68 -7.25
CA TYR A 123 -1.73 8.54 -7.36
C TYR A 123 -1.45 9.96 -7.87
N ILE A 124 -0.19 10.32 -8.17
CA ILE A 124 0.18 11.64 -8.68
C ILE A 124 -0.20 11.73 -10.15
N LYS A 125 -0.88 12.82 -10.54
CA LYS A 125 -1.21 13.03 -11.97
C LYS A 125 0.07 13.20 -12.78
N LYS A 126 0.09 12.60 -13.95
CA LYS A 126 1.26 12.60 -14.83
C LYS A 126 1.84 13.99 -15.11
N ASN A 127 0.98 15.00 -15.27
CA ASN A 127 1.37 16.38 -15.49
C ASN A 127 1.87 17.11 -14.23
N GLU A 128 1.59 16.59 -13.03
CA GLU A 128 2.02 17.15 -11.75
C GLU A 128 3.40 16.63 -11.32
N ILE A 129 3.86 15.50 -11.86
CA ILE A 129 5.18 14.91 -11.53
C ILE A 129 6.34 15.90 -11.75
N LYS A 130 6.25 16.77 -12.74
CA LYS A 130 7.27 17.77 -13.03
C LYS A 130 7.44 18.84 -11.95
N TYR A 131 6.42 19.03 -11.12
CA TYR A 131 6.41 20.02 -10.04
C TYR A 131 6.78 19.43 -8.67
N LEU A 132 7.04 18.13 -8.59
CA LEU A 132 7.51 17.49 -7.36
C LEU A 132 8.89 18.04 -6.96
N GLU A 133 9.18 17.98 -5.67
CA GLU A 133 10.49 18.31 -5.13
C GLU A 133 11.58 17.52 -5.86
N ARG A 134 12.76 18.13 -5.98
CA ARG A 134 13.87 17.60 -6.78
C ARG A 134 14.29 16.21 -6.33
N ASP A 135 14.35 15.96 -5.04
CA ASP A 135 14.73 14.68 -4.44
C ASP A 135 13.75 13.56 -4.80
N VAL A 136 12.44 13.84 -4.77
CA VAL A 136 11.40 12.89 -5.20
C VAL A 136 11.47 12.65 -6.71
N LYS A 137 11.46 13.74 -7.50
CA LYS A 137 11.39 13.64 -8.97
C LYS A 137 12.61 12.97 -9.59
N CYS A 138 13.82 13.21 -9.04
CA CYS A 138 15.07 12.74 -9.64
C CYS A 138 15.51 11.37 -9.14
N PHE A 139 15.10 10.96 -7.95
CA PHE A 139 15.64 9.76 -7.30
C PHE A 139 14.60 8.68 -7.04
N GLU A 140 13.33 9.03 -6.86
CA GLU A 140 12.31 8.00 -6.63
C GLU A 140 11.78 7.42 -7.95
N PRO A 141 11.39 6.14 -7.97
CA PRO A 141 10.96 5.49 -9.20
C PRO A 141 9.65 6.11 -9.71
N ARG A 142 9.66 6.67 -10.90
CA ARG A 142 8.49 7.28 -11.53
C ARG A 142 7.27 6.37 -11.52
N GLN A 143 7.49 5.07 -11.66
CA GLN A 143 6.45 4.05 -11.65
C GLN A 143 5.69 3.97 -10.32
N ALA A 144 6.33 4.33 -9.20
CA ALA A 144 5.72 4.41 -7.88
C ALA A 144 4.99 5.74 -7.62
N LEU A 145 5.11 6.71 -8.52
CA LEU A 145 4.52 8.05 -8.39
C LEU A 145 3.36 8.26 -9.38
N ASP A 146 3.50 7.78 -10.62
CA ASP A 146 2.62 8.10 -11.75
C ASP A 146 1.26 7.37 -11.65
N GLY A 147 0.22 8.10 -11.26
CA GLY A 147 -1.17 7.65 -11.20
C GLY A 147 -1.95 7.78 -12.52
N GLY A 148 -1.27 8.16 -13.62
CA GLY A 148 -1.90 8.38 -14.91
C GLY A 148 -2.42 9.81 -15.09
N LEU A 149 -3.24 10.03 -16.13
CA LEU A 149 -3.71 11.36 -16.51
C LEU A 149 -4.47 12.08 -15.38
N ASP A 150 -5.32 11.35 -14.67
CA ASP A 150 -6.18 11.90 -13.61
C ASP A 150 -5.77 11.44 -12.19
N GLY A 151 -4.64 10.73 -12.07
CA GLY A 151 -4.13 10.20 -10.81
C GLY A 151 -4.88 8.97 -10.29
N THR A 152 -5.91 8.47 -10.97
CA THR A 152 -6.74 7.36 -10.49
C THR A 152 -6.61 6.07 -11.29
N HIS A 153 -5.71 6.02 -12.29
CA HIS A 153 -5.57 4.86 -13.17
C HIS A 153 -5.29 3.56 -12.38
N ASN A 154 -4.28 3.59 -11.51
CA ASN A 154 -3.94 2.43 -10.69
C ASN A 154 -5.01 2.11 -9.65
N ILE A 155 -5.65 3.13 -9.07
CA ILE A 155 -6.76 2.97 -8.12
C ILE A 155 -7.92 2.20 -8.77
N ARG A 156 -8.31 2.54 -10.03
CA ARG A 156 -9.37 1.84 -10.77
C ARG A 156 -9.05 0.36 -10.96
N LYS A 157 -7.81 0.03 -11.36
CA LYS A 157 -7.34 -1.36 -11.52
C LYS A 157 -7.39 -2.13 -10.19
N ILE A 158 -6.86 -1.53 -9.13
CA ILE A 158 -6.84 -2.13 -7.79
C ILE A 158 -8.26 -2.39 -7.31
N VAL A 159 -9.16 -1.41 -7.37
CA VAL A 159 -10.56 -1.56 -6.92
C VAL A 159 -11.27 -2.64 -7.73
N ALA A 160 -11.11 -2.66 -9.05
CA ALA A 160 -11.70 -3.69 -9.91
C ALA A 160 -11.20 -5.10 -9.54
N LYS A 161 -9.90 -5.27 -9.32
CA LYS A 161 -9.31 -6.56 -8.94
C LYS A 161 -9.70 -6.96 -7.52
N THR A 162 -9.69 -6.02 -6.59
CA THR A 162 -10.03 -6.23 -5.18
C THR A 162 -11.44 -6.80 -5.02
N SER A 163 -12.41 -6.37 -5.83
CA SER A 163 -13.78 -6.90 -5.80
C SER A 163 -13.83 -8.42 -6.01
N ASN A 164 -12.87 -9.00 -6.73
CA ASN A 164 -12.79 -10.44 -7.01
C ASN A 164 -11.93 -11.20 -5.99
N LEU A 165 -11.00 -10.53 -5.31
CA LEU A 165 -10.04 -11.16 -4.40
C LEU A 165 -10.46 -11.08 -2.93
N LEU A 166 -11.35 -10.17 -2.56
CA LEU A 166 -11.88 -10.10 -1.20
C LEU A 166 -12.88 -11.23 -0.94
N LYS A 167 -12.82 -11.76 0.28
CA LYS A 167 -13.90 -12.56 0.86
C LYS A 167 -15.16 -11.70 1.04
N LYS A 168 -16.32 -12.34 1.24
CA LYS A 168 -17.54 -11.61 1.63
C LYS A 168 -17.27 -10.83 2.92
N ASN A 169 -17.71 -9.58 2.98
CA ASN A 169 -17.42 -8.62 4.06
C ASN A 169 -15.92 -8.30 4.27
N GLY A 170 -15.05 -8.72 3.36
CA GLY A 170 -13.65 -8.33 3.36
C GLY A 170 -13.48 -6.83 3.13
N LYS A 171 -12.38 -6.29 3.62
CA LYS A 171 -12.14 -4.83 3.60
C LYS A 171 -11.01 -4.44 2.66
N LEU A 172 -11.17 -3.29 2.02
CA LEU A 172 -10.14 -2.59 1.30
C LEU A 172 -9.73 -1.34 2.10
N VAL A 173 -8.44 -1.21 2.36
CA VAL A 173 -7.79 -0.02 2.95
C VAL A 173 -6.91 0.60 1.88
N LEU A 174 -7.22 1.82 1.48
CA LEU A 174 -6.60 2.47 0.32
C LEU A 174 -6.07 3.85 0.69
N GLU A 175 -4.78 4.10 0.42
CA GLU A 175 -4.22 5.45 0.45
C GLU A 175 -4.66 6.24 -0.78
N ILE A 176 -4.91 7.54 -0.60
CA ILE A 176 -5.34 8.46 -1.67
C ILE A 176 -4.61 9.79 -1.55
N ALA A 177 -4.53 10.54 -2.63
CA ALA A 177 -4.20 11.96 -2.56
C ALA A 177 -5.35 12.74 -1.95
N TYR A 178 -5.03 13.82 -1.23
CA TYR A 178 -6.00 14.65 -0.52
C TYR A 178 -7.16 15.16 -1.41
N SER A 179 -6.89 15.38 -2.69
CA SER A 179 -7.87 15.90 -3.65
C SER A 179 -8.72 14.81 -4.32
N GLN A 180 -8.46 13.51 -4.05
CA GLN A 180 -9.08 12.40 -4.79
C GLN A 180 -10.29 11.77 -4.11
N LYS A 181 -10.62 12.17 -2.88
CA LYS A 181 -11.68 11.55 -2.08
C LYS A 181 -12.96 11.24 -2.85
N ASN A 182 -13.58 12.27 -3.40
CA ASN A 182 -14.90 12.12 -4.05
C ASN A 182 -14.85 11.17 -5.25
N LYS A 183 -13.80 11.29 -6.06
CA LYS A 183 -13.60 10.44 -7.24
C LYS A 183 -13.35 8.98 -6.87
N VAL A 184 -12.56 8.73 -5.82
CA VAL A 184 -12.29 7.37 -5.34
C VAL A 184 -13.53 6.74 -4.71
N ILE A 185 -14.34 7.51 -3.97
CA ILE A 185 -15.63 7.05 -3.44
C ILE A 185 -16.55 6.61 -4.58
N GLU A 186 -16.63 7.39 -5.66
CA GLU A 186 -17.42 7.02 -6.84
C GLU A 186 -16.94 5.71 -7.46
N ILE A 187 -15.62 5.55 -7.68
CA ILE A 187 -15.01 4.32 -8.20
C ILE A 187 -15.37 3.11 -7.33
N LEU A 188 -15.28 3.26 -6.00
CA LEU A 188 -15.59 2.21 -5.05
C LEU A 188 -17.08 1.82 -5.09
N LYS A 189 -17.99 2.81 -5.08
CA LYS A 189 -19.45 2.58 -5.15
C LYS A 189 -19.87 1.85 -6.43
N ILE A 190 -19.32 2.23 -7.59
CA ILE A 190 -19.59 1.56 -8.89
C ILE A 190 -19.16 0.08 -8.83
N LYS A 191 -18.16 -0.28 -8.02
CA LYS A 191 -17.69 -1.66 -7.85
C LYS A 191 -18.33 -2.41 -6.66
N GLY A 192 -19.40 -1.88 -6.08
CA GLY A 192 -20.16 -2.54 -5.01
C GLY A 192 -19.47 -2.48 -3.64
N PHE A 193 -18.72 -1.41 -3.36
CA PHE A 193 -18.14 -1.20 -2.04
C PHE A 193 -18.96 -0.21 -1.21
N TYR A 194 -19.19 -0.58 0.04
CA TYR A 194 -19.69 0.32 1.07
C TYR A 194 -18.53 1.08 1.71
N ILE A 195 -18.62 2.40 1.83
CA ILE A 195 -17.59 3.24 2.44
C ILE A 195 -17.80 3.25 3.96
N ASN A 196 -16.88 2.66 4.70
CA ASN A 196 -16.95 2.60 6.16
C ASN A 196 -16.42 3.86 6.81
N LYS A 197 -15.25 4.33 6.35
CA LYS A 197 -14.56 5.45 6.98
C LYS A 197 -13.62 6.16 6.00
N ILE A 198 -13.50 7.47 6.17
CA ILE A 198 -12.47 8.29 5.52
C ILE A 198 -11.63 8.88 6.64
N ILE A 199 -10.33 8.69 6.55
CA ILE A 199 -9.38 9.09 7.59
C ILE A 199 -8.49 10.19 7.05
N LYS A 200 -8.27 11.20 7.88
CA LYS A 200 -7.36 12.31 7.60
C LYS A 200 -5.99 12.05 8.21
N ASP A 201 -4.96 12.56 7.54
CA ASP A 201 -3.61 12.65 8.09
C ASP A 201 -3.49 13.74 9.18
N TYR A 202 -2.32 13.87 9.79
CA TYR A 202 -2.07 14.88 10.82
C TYR A 202 -2.14 16.32 10.30
N ALA A 203 -2.05 16.53 8.99
CA ALA A 203 -2.26 17.83 8.35
C ALA A 203 -3.74 18.08 7.97
N HIS A 204 -4.66 17.21 8.46
CA HIS A 204 -6.11 17.24 8.19
C HIS A 204 -6.52 17.01 6.73
N ASN A 205 -5.64 16.44 5.90
CA ASN A 205 -5.95 16.03 4.54
C ASN A 205 -6.57 14.63 4.51
N ASP A 206 -7.57 14.42 3.65
CA ASP A 206 -8.12 13.08 3.42
C ASP A 206 -7.03 12.16 2.86
N ARG A 207 -6.69 11.09 3.57
CA ARG A 207 -5.52 10.24 3.25
C ARG A 207 -5.84 8.77 3.07
N CYS A 208 -6.80 8.24 3.80
CA CYS A 208 -7.11 6.82 3.75
C CYS A 208 -8.63 6.59 3.64
N ILE A 209 -9.04 5.65 2.78
CA ILE A 209 -10.42 5.19 2.67
C ILE A 209 -10.48 3.72 3.09
N ILE A 210 -11.39 3.40 4.00
CA ILE A 210 -11.75 2.04 4.36
C ILE A 210 -13.12 1.73 3.77
N SER A 211 -13.19 0.64 3.03
CA SER A 211 -14.43 0.18 2.41
C SER A 211 -14.61 -1.32 2.59
N THR A 212 -15.88 -1.78 2.55
CA THR A 212 -16.25 -3.20 2.66
C THR A 212 -16.87 -3.65 1.36
N LYS A 213 -16.47 -4.82 0.88
CA LYS A 213 -17.15 -5.48 -0.23
C LYS A 213 -18.54 -5.97 0.24
N ILE A 214 -19.59 -5.52 -0.41
CA ILE A 214 -20.97 -5.97 -0.23
C ILE A 214 -21.22 -7.24 -1.06
#